data_85552e633165590be104534a4a3d65d1
#
_entry.id   85552e633165590be104534a4a3d65d1
#
_cell.length_a   1.000
_cell.length_b   1.000
_cell.length_c   1.000
_cell.angle_alpha   90.00
_cell.angle_beta   90.00
_cell.angle_gamma   90.00
#
_symmetry.space_group_name_H-M   'P 1'
#
loop_
_entity.id
_entity.type
_entity.pdbx_description
1 polymer ?
#
loop_
_entity_poly.entity_id
_entity_poly.type
_entity_poly.pdbx_seq_one_letter_code
_entity_poly.pdbx_strand_id
1 'polypeptide(L)'
;MRSSLAIKQKIKALAFDQYGTIVDMQGDLTAKVTPFLKNKGWGGSPNQFVTWWRRTHFENSMIDSLCGQEHTTYRQIGQRAVAHVMDRAKIKYTGDEVAWLISLIEQLKPFPEVIEALDRLRHAGYHLAILSNGDRDMLEASQPHIGFPFDKTISVEEAGYFKPHWKTYAKAEKILGQK
;
A
#
# COMPACT_ATOMS: atom_id res chain seq x y z
N MET A 1 15.11 0.68 30.48
CA MET A 1 16.04 -0.05 29.58
C MET A 1 15.89 -1.58 29.62
N ARG A 2 15.68 -2.27 30.76
CA ARG A 2 15.54 -3.76 30.81
C ARG A 2 14.30 -4.30 30.05
N SER A 3 13.19 -3.59 29.93
CA SER A 3 11.97 -4.07 29.28
C SER A 3 12.09 -4.12 27.74
N SER A 4 12.80 -3.19 27.11
CA SER A 4 12.94 -3.16 25.64
C SER A 4 13.84 -4.26 25.09
N LEU A 5 14.88 -4.65 25.84
CA LEU A 5 15.76 -5.77 25.50
C LEU A 5 15.02 -7.11 25.57
N ALA A 6 14.20 -7.30 26.62
CA ALA A 6 13.40 -8.52 26.80
C ALA A 6 12.34 -8.69 25.69
N ILE A 7 11.75 -7.59 25.21
CA ILE A 7 10.80 -7.60 24.08
C ILE A 7 11.54 -7.98 22.79
N LYS A 8 12.67 -7.34 22.48
CA LYS A 8 13.47 -7.64 21.29
C LYS A 8 13.84 -9.12 21.16
N GLN A 9 14.19 -9.78 22.28
CA GLN A 9 14.53 -11.20 22.28
C GLN A 9 13.34 -12.13 21.96
N LYS A 10 12.11 -11.66 22.19
CA LYS A 10 10.89 -12.44 21.95
C LYS A 10 10.34 -12.26 20.52
N ILE A 11 10.60 -11.10 19.88
CA ILE A 11 10.15 -10.83 18.52
C ILE A 11 10.97 -11.66 17.54
N LYS A 12 10.29 -12.41 16.66
CA LYS A 12 10.90 -13.25 15.62
C LYS A 12 10.56 -12.77 14.21
N ALA A 13 9.42 -12.11 14.03
CA ALA A 13 8.96 -11.62 12.76
C ALA A 13 8.57 -10.15 12.84
N LEU A 14 8.80 -9.43 11.76
CA LEU A 14 8.39 -8.02 11.57
C LEU A 14 7.51 -7.94 10.34
N ALA A 15 6.29 -7.44 10.49
CA ALA A 15 5.37 -7.21 9.39
C ALA A 15 5.30 -5.71 9.09
N PHE A 16 5.57 -5.35 7.84
CA PHE A 16 5.60 -3.97 7.37
C PHE A 16 4.36 -3.67 6.53
N ASP A 17 3.82 -2.46 6.66
CA ASP A 17 2.96 -1.92 5.63
C ASP A 17 3.77 -1.62 4.37
N GLN A 18 3.12 -1.66 3.19
CA GLN A 18 3.79 -1.41 1.92
C GLN A 18 3.67 0.05 1.47
N TYR A 19 2.44 0.55 1.35
CA TYR A 19 2.14 1.81 0.68
C TYR A 19 2.36 3.04 1.58
N GLY A 20 3.47 3.75 1.37
CA GLY A 20 3.89 4.89 2.20
C GLY A 20 4.78 4.50 3.38
N THR A 21 5.17 3.22 3.47
CA THR A 21 6.12 2.69 4.46
C THR A 21 7.33 2.08 3.78
N ILE A 22 7.14 1.09 2.92
CA ILE A 22 8.20 0.48 2.10
C ILE A 22 8.40 1.29 0.82
N VAL A 23 7.31 1.63 0.11
CA VAL A 23 7.36 2.38 -1.15
C VAL A 23 6.89 3.82 -0.97
N ASP A 24 7.54 4.74 -1.69
CA ASP A 24 7.18 6.17 -1.70
C ASP A 24 5.91 6.42 -2.50
N MET A 25 4.77 6.14 -1.86
CA MET A 25 3.47 6.34 -2.47
C MET A 25 3.14 7.82 -2.74
N GLN A 26 3.76 8.77 -2.07
CA GLN A 26 3.50 10.19 -2.31
C GLN A 26 4.40 10.75 -3.41
N GLY A 27 5.71 10.63 -3.24
CA GLY A 27 6.67 11.27 -4.13
C GLY A 27 6.75 10.58 -5.49
N ASP A 28 6.92 9.25 -5.52
CA ASP A 28 7.06 8.50 -6.78
C ASP A 28 5.76 8.51 -7.59
N LEU A 29 4.60 8.36 -6.93
CA LEU A 29 3.31 8.45 -7.63
C LEU A 29 3.08 9.87 -8.18
N THR A 30 3.45 10.93 -7.43
CA THR A 30 3.38 12.31 -7.92
C THR A 30 4.22 12.50 -9.18
N ALA A 31 5.46 11.98 -9.18
CA ALA A 31 6.33 12.05 -10.36
C ALA A 31 5.70 11.36 -11.57
N LYS A 32 5.14 10.17 -11.37
CA LYS A 32 4.51 9.35 -12.44
C LYS A 32 3.25 10.00 -13.03
N VAL A 33 2.40 10.62 -12.21
CA VAL A 33 1.14 11.22 -12.70
C VAL A 33 1.32 12.63 -13.26
N THR A 34 2.41 13.33 -12.96
CA THR A 34 2.66 14.71 -13.38
C THR A 34 2.57 14.89 -14.91
N PRO A 35 3.20 14.05 -15.76
CA PRO A 35 3.09 14.18 -17.20
C PRO A 35 1.64 14.02 -17.70
N PHE A 36 0.90 13.05 -17.13
CA PHE A 36 -0.51 12.83 -17.46
C PHE A 36 -1.37 14.06 -17.15
N LEU A 37 -1.26 14.62 -15.95
CA LEU A 37 -2.04 15.80 -15.54
C LEU A 37 -1.70 17.03 -16.42
N LYS A 38 -0.43 17.21 -16.79
CA LYS A 38 -0.01 18.25 -17.74
C LYS A 38 -0.65 18.05 -19.12
N ASN A 39 -0.64 16.83 -19.64
CA ASN A 39 -1.25 16.51 -20.94
C ASN A 39 -2.76 16.73 -20.94
N LYS A 40 -3.43 16.60 -19.79
CA LYS A 40 -4.84 16.95 -19.59
C LYS A 40 -5.07 18.47 -19.49
N GLY A 41 -4.04 19.29 -19.54
CA GLY A 41 -4.15 20.74 -19.37
C GLY A 41 -4.52 21.19 -17.97
N TRP A 42 -4.37 20.31 -16.97
CA TRP A 42 -4.73 20.66 -15.60
C TRP A 42 -3.62 21.47 -14.93
N GLY A 43 -3.99 22.69 -14.46
CA GLY A 43 -3.06 23.65 -13.85
C GLY A 43 -2.88 23.53 -12.34
N GLY A 44 -3.49 22.51 -11.70
CA GLY A 44 -3.36 22.31 -10.26
C GLY A 44 -2.04 21.62 -9.87
N SER A 45 -1.87 21.39 -8.56
CA SER A 45 -0.69 20.73 -8.01
C SER A 45 -0.78 19.19 -8.12
N PRO A 46 0.10 18.50 -8.87
CA PRO A 46 0.12 17.05 -8.94
C PRO A 46 0.29 16.38 -7.55
N ASN A 47 1.09 16.97 -6.67
CA ASN A 47 1.24 16.47 -5.30
C ASN A 47 -0.07 16.51 -4.53
N GLN A 48 -0.84 17.60 -4.66
CA GLN A 48 -2.15 17.71 -4.02
C GLN A 48 -3.17 16.74 -4.63
N PHE A 49 -3.14 16.51 -5.94
CA PHE A 49 -3.95 15.48 -6.61
C PHE A 49 -3.71 14.10 -6.01
N VAL A 50 -2.44 13.69 -5.86
CA VAL A 50 -2.05 12.42 -5.25
C VAL A 50 -2.46 12.36 -3.78
N THR A 51 -2.33 13.46 -3.02
CA THR A 51 -2.78 13.55 -1.64
C THR A 51 -4.30 13.29 -1.53
N TRP A 52 -5.11 13.90 -2.38
CA TRP A 52 -6.56 13.67 -2.41
C TRP A 52 -6.89 12.24 -2.81
N TRP A 53 -6.24 11.70 -3.82
CA TRP A 53 -6.44 10.32 -4.25
C TRP A 53 -6.13 9.32 -3.14
N ARG A 54 -4.94 9.40 -2.55
CA ARG A 54 -4.53 8.52 -1.44
C ARG A 54 -5.49 8.59 -0.26
N ARG A 55 -5.89 9.81 0.11
CA ARG A 55 -6.83 10.03 1.22
C ARG A 55 -8.20 9.39 0.92
N THR A 56 -8.77 9.68 -0.25
CA THR A 56 -10.07 9.10 -0.66
C THR A 56 -10.00 7.58 -0.73
N HIS A 57 -8.90 7.03 -1.28
CA HIS A 57 -8.68 5.58 -1.35
C HIS A 57 -8.65 4.96 0.06
N PHE A 58 -7.87 5.53 0.97
CA PHE A 58 -7.73 5.05 2.34
C PHE A 58 -9.05 5.14 3.13
N GLU A 59 -9.73 6.29 3.07
CA GLU A 59 -11.01 6.50 3.75
C GLU A 59 -12.06 5.49 3.26
N ASN A 60 -12.17 5.27 1.95
CA ASN A 60 -13.12 4.31 1.38
C ASN A 60 -12.78 2.85 1.76
N SER A 61 -11.50 2.49 1.87
CA SER A 61 -11.08 1.17 2.34
C SER A 61 -11.49 0.93 3.80
N MET A 62 -11.39 1.95 4.65
CA MET A 62 -11.88 1.85 6.03
C MET A 62 -13.39 1.73 6.09
N ILE A 63 -14.14 2.51 5.29
CA ILE A 63 -15.60 2.46 5.23
C ILE A 63 -16.06 1.07 4.77
N ASP A 64 -15.43 0.49 3.75
CA ASP A 64 -15.73 -0.86 3.26
C ASP A 64 -15.67 -1.89 4.42
N SER A 65 -14.59 -1.85 5.20
CA SER A 65 -14.42 -2.74 6.36
C SER A 65 -15.42 -2.49 7.49
N LEU A 66 -15.85 -1.24 7.69
CA LEU A 66 -16.83 -0.88 8.73
C LEU A 66 -18.24 -1.30 8.35
N CYS A 67 -18.58 -1.24 7.06
CA CYS A 67 -19.93 -1.62 6.59
C CYS A 67 -20.19 -3.12 6.64
N GLY A 68 -19.15 -3.96 6.77
CA GLY A 68 -19.28 -5.41 6.96
C GLY A 68 -19.90 -6.16 5.79
N GLN A 69 -19.86 -5.58 4.59
CA GLN A 69 -20.31 -6.20 3.34
C GLN A 69 -19.20 -7.11 2.76
N GLU A 70 -19.45 -7.70 1.58
CA GLU A 70 -18.43 -8.42 0.84
C GLU A 70 -17.23 -7.50 0.58
N HIS A 71 -16.02 -8.06 0.72
CA HIS A 71 -14.78 -7.32 0.54
C HIS A 71 -14.66 -6.76 -0.88
N THR A 72 -14.63 -5.43 -1.00
CA THR A 72 -14.32 -4.76 -2.26
C THR A 72 -12.79 -4.74 -2.45
N THR A 73 -12.29 -5.09 -3.62
CA THR A 73 -10.83 -5.11 -3.85
C THR A 73 -10.20 -3.73 -3.69
N TYR A 74 -8.95 -3.68 -3.27
CA TYR A 74 -8.19 -2.42 -3.14
C TYR A 74 -8.10 -1.70 -4.48
N ARG A 75 -7.92 -2.45 -5.56
CA ARG A 75 -7.94 -1.94 -6.94
C ARG A 75 -9.26 -1.23 -7.28
N GLN A 76 -10.40 -1.85 -6.99
CA GLN A 76 -11.72 -1.26 -7.28
C GLN A 76 -11.97 0.01 -6.47
N ILE A 77 -11.61 0.01 -5.19
CA ILE A 77 -11.72 1.21 -4.35
C ILE A 77 -10.80 2.31 -4.90
N GLY A 78 -9.60 1.96 -5.31
CA GLY A 78 -8.64 2.89 -5.91
C GLY A 78 -9.13 3.51 -7.21
N GLN A 79 -9.76 2.71 -8.09
CA GLN A 79 -10.37 3.19 -9.33
C GLN A 79 -11.48 4.22 -9.04
N ARG A 80 -12.38 3.92 -8.11
CA ARG A 80 -13.43 4.85 -7.67
C ARG A 80 -12.83 6.12 -7.07
N ALA A 81 -11.78 5.98 -6.26
CA ALA A 81 -11.12 7.11 -5.60
C ALA A 81 -10.45 8.07 -6.60
N VAL A 82 -9.68 7.55 -7.56
CA VAL A 82 -9.01 8.39 -8.56
C VAL A 82 -10.01 9.04 -9.52
N ALA A 83 -11.06 8.32 -9.94
CA ALA A 83 -12.14 8.86 -10.74
C ALA A 83 -12.84 10.03 -10.03
N HIS A 84 -13.20 9.85 -8.75
CA HIS A 84 -13.78 10.91 -7.93
C HIS A 84 -12.87 12.15 -7.82
N VAL A 85 -11.57 11.96 -7.67
CA VAL A 85 -10.63 13.10 -7.60
C VAL A 85 -10.53 13.81 -8.96
N MET A 86 -10.53 13.08 -10.08
CA MET A 86 -10.54 13.68 -11.42
C MET A 86 -11.83 14.47 -11.67
N ASP A 87 -13.00 13.94 -11.25
CA ASP A 87 -14.27 14.66 -11.36
C ASP A 87 -14.23 15.97 -10.56
N ARG A 88 -13.75 15.93 -9.33
CA ARG A 88 -13.58 17.15 -8.50
C ARG A 88 -12.60 18.15 -9.11
N ALA A 89 -11.56 17.68 -9.75
CA ALA A 89 -10.57 18.49 -10.46
C ALA A 89 -11.06 18.95 -11.85
N LYS A 90 -12.25 18.51 -12.28
CA LYS A 90 -12.84 18.76 -13.62
C LYS A 90 -11.92 18.28 -14.77
N ILE A 91 -11.19 17.20 -14.54
CA ILE A 91 -10.34 16.54 -15.53
C ILE A 91 -11.17 15.50 -16.26
N LYS A 92 -11.25 15.59 -17.60
CA LYS A 92 -11.89 14.55 -18.43
C LYS A 92 -11.00 13.32 -18.50
N TYR A 93 -11.58 12.14 -18.34
CA TYR A 93 -10.87 10.87 -18.34
C TYR A 93 -11.67 9.75 -19.01
N THR A 94 -10.99 8.67 -19.34
CA THR A 94 -11.57 7.40 -19.81
C THR A 94 -11.40 6.31 -18.77
N GLY A 95 -12.12 5.19 -18.92
CA GLY A 95 -11.93 4.01 -18.07
C GLY A 95 -10.51 3.44 -18.13
N ASP A 96 -9.90 3.43 -19.32
CA ASP A 96 -8.54 2.95 -19.52
C ASP A 96 -7.51 3.82 -18.79
N GLU A 97 -7.72 5.13 -18.76
CA GLU A 97 -6.86 6.06 -18.01
C GLU A 97 -6.97 5.84 -16.50
N VAL A 98 -8.17 5.54 -16.00
CA VAL A 98 -8.37 5.15 -14.59
C VAL A 98 -7.63 3.84 -14.28
N ALA A 99 -7.77 2.83 -15.13
CA ALA A 99 -7.08 1.56 -14.97
C ALA A 99 -5.55 1.73 -15.00
N TRP A 100 -5.04 2.54 -15.94
CA TRP A 100 -3.62 2.86 -16.05
C TRP A 100 -3.12 3.61 -14.80
N LEU A 101 -3.85 4.60 -14.29
CA LEU A 101 -3.46 5.31 -13.07
C LEU A 101 -3.32 4.37 -11.88
N ILE A 102 -4.22 3.40 -11.74
CA ILE A 102 -4.14 2.38 -10.67
C ILE A 102 -2.92 1.48 -10.85
N SER A 103 -2.58 1.08 -12.08
CA SER A 103 -1.41 0.23 -12.32
C SER A 103 -0.08 0.90 -11.92
N LEU A 104 -0.04 2.23 -11.83
CA LEU A 104 1.15 2.94 -11.33
C LEU A 104 1.48 2.62 -9.87
N ILE A 105 0.47 2.24 -9.06
CA ILE A 105 0.66 1.84 -7.66
C ILE A 105 1.51 0.55 -7.55
N GLU A 106 1.42 -0.32 -8.55
CA GLU A 106 2.18 -1.57 -8.62
C GLU A 106 3.67 -1.36 -8.96
N GLN A 107 4.02 -0.17 -9.46
CA GLN A 107 5.35 0.17 -9.96
C GLN A 107 6.10 1.15 -9.05
N LEU A 108 5.63 1.35 -7.83
CA LEU A 108 6.23 2.29 -6.88
C LEU A 108 7.59 1.81 -6.40
N LYS A 109 8.53 2.76 -6.29
CA LYS A 109 9.88 2.50 -5.79
C LYS A 109 9.93 2.60 -4.26
N PRO A 110 10.81 1.83 -3.62
CA PRO A 110 11.06 1.97 -2.19
C PRO A 110 11.69 3.32 -1.86
N PHE A 111 11.52 3.76 -0.61
CA PHE A 111 12.31 4.87 -0.09
C PHE A 111 13.81 4.50 -0.11
N PRO A 112 14.72 5.47 -0.28
CA PRO A 112 16.15 5.19 -0.47
C PRO A 112 16.79 4.36 0.64
N GLU A 113 16.34 4.51 1.89
CA GLU A 113 16.88 3.84 3.06
C GLU A 113 16.32 2.43 3.30
N VAL A 114 15.24 2.05 2.61
CA VAL A 114 14.46 0.84 2.92
C VAL A 114 15.28 -0.43 2.72
N ILE A 115 15.94 -0.58 1.58
CA ILE A 115 16.65 -1.82 1.26
C ILE A 115 17.74 -2.10 2.28
N GLU A 116 18.57 -1.10 2.60
CA GLU A 116 19.62 -1.23 3.61
C GLU A 116 19.05 -1.54 4.99
N ALA A 117 17.94 -0.89 5.38
CA ALA A 117 17.29 -1.14 6.66
C ALA A 117 16.74 -2.56 6.77
N LEU A 118 16.10 -3.07 5.71
CA LEU A 118 15.57 -4.43 5.65
C LEU A 118 16.71 -5.47 5.69
N ASP A 119 17.80 -5.24 4.97
CA ASP A 119 18.98 -6.12 5.02
C ASP A 119 19.57 -6.20 6.43
N ARG A 120 19.71 -5.08 7.13
CA ARG A 120 20.17 -5.07 8.53
C ARG A 120 19.25 -5.87 9.45
N LEU A 121 17.94 -5.75 9.28
CA LEU A 121 16.95 -6.50 10.06
C LEU A 121 17.03 -8.00 9.76
N ARG A 122 17.21 -8.38 8.51
CA ARG A 122 17.42 -9.78 8.11
C ARG A 122 18.68 -10.37 8.71
N HIS A 123 19.80 -9.64 8.64
CA HIS A 123 21.06 -10.06 9.28
C HIS A 123 20.96 -10.15 10.80
N ALA A 124 20.07 -9.39 11.42
CA ALA A 124 19.75 -9.51 12.85
C ALA A 124 18.86 -10.71 13.19
N GLY A 125 18.46 -11.53 12.20
CA GLY A 125 17.73 -12.78 12.37
C GLY A 125 16.22 -12.65 12.43
N TYR A 126 15.64 -11.51 11.99
CA TYR A 126 14.20 -11.35 11.89
C TYR A 126 13.65 -11.95 10.59
N HIS A 127 12.50 -12.60 10.67
CA HIS A 127 11.66 -12.88 9.52
C HIS A 127 10.92 -11.59 9.09
N LEU A 128 10.99 -11.24 7.81
CA LEU A 128 10.46 -9.99 7.30
C LEU A 128 9.26 -10.26 6.39
N ALA A 129 8.13 -9.67 6.71
CA ALA A 129 6.90 -9.85 5.97
C ALA A 129 6.27 -8.51 5.56
N ILE A 130 5.48 -8.52 4.49
CA ILE A 130 4.53 -7.46 4.15
C ILE A 130 3.15 -7.83 4.72
N LEU A 131 2.46 -6.86 5.31
CA LEU A 131 1.03 -6.89 5.61
C LEU A 131 0.39 -5.63 5.03
N SER A 132 -0.28 -5.76 3.90
CA SER A 132 -0.75 -4.62 3.10
C SER A 132 -2.25 -4.68 2.80
N ASN A 133 -2.83 -3.49 2.61
CA ASN A 133 -4.19 -3.32 2.09
C ASN A 133 -4.32 -3.65 0.59
N GLY A 134 -3.22 -3.80 -0.13
CA GLY A 134 -3.21 -4.16 -1.54
C GLY A 134 -3.76 -5.56 -1.82
N ASP A 135 -4.39 -5.74 -2.97
CA ASP A 135 -4.80 -7.03 -3.48
C ASP A 135 -3.57 -7.92 -3.72
N ARG A 136 -3.73 -9.24 -3.64
CA ARG A 136 -2.61 -10.18 -3.76
C ARG A 136 -1.83 -9.98 -5.06
N ASP A 137 -2.52 -9.89 -6.18
CA ASP A 137 -1.92 -9.70 -7.50
C ASP A 137 -1.15 -8.37 -7.61
N MET A 138 -1.68 -7.29 -7.01
CA MET A 138 -0.98 -5.99 -6.93
C MET A 138 0.31 -6.08 -6.11
N LEU A 139 0.29 -6.82 -5.01
CA LEU A 139 1.47 -7.02 -4.17
C LEU A 139 2.52 -7.87 -4.89
N GLU A 140 2.10 -8.92 -5.60
CA GLU A 140 2.99 -9.75 -6.42
C GLU A 140 3.62 -8.94 -7.55
N ALA A 141 2.84 -8.11 -8.27
CA ALA A 141 3.33 -7.22 -9.30
C ALA A 141 4.33 -6.16 -8.77
N SER A 142 4.19 -5.75 -7.51
CA SER A 142 5.09 -4.75 -6.89
C SER A 142 6.47 -5.31 -6.52
N GLN A 143 6.62 -6.62 -6.30
CA GLN A 143 7.85 -7.21 -5.76
C GLN A 143 9.12 -6.88 -6.59
N PRO A 144 9.11 -6.97 -7.94
CA PRO A 144 10.27 -6.62 -8.74
C PRO A 144 10.70 -5.15 -8.61
N HIS A 145 9.72 -4.25 -8.35
CA HIS A 145 9.96 -2.82 -8.21
C HIS A 145 10.51 -2.45 -6.83
N ILE A 146 10.15 -3.22 -5.79
CA ILE A 146 10.71 -3.07 -4.44
C ILE A 146 12.15 -3.57 -4.39
N GLY A 147 12.44 -4.69 -5.06
CA GLY A 147 13.80 -5.25 -5.14
C GLY A 147 14.28 -5.90 -3.84
N PHE A 148 13.39 -6.27 -2.93
CA PHE A 148 13.71 -6.97 -1.69
C PHE A 148 12.83 -8.22 -1.52
N PRO A 149 13.42 -9.43 -1.32
CA PRO A 149 12.66 -10.66 -1.16
C PRO A 149 12.14 -10.80 0.27
N PHE A 150 10.87 -10.52 0.51
CA PHE A 150 10.22 -10.77 1.80
C PHE A 150 9.96 -12.27 2.01
N ASP A 151 10.00 -12.74 3.27
CA ASP A 151 9.70 -14.13 3.61
C ASP A 151 8.22 -14.45 3.41
N LYS A 152 7.35 -13.45 3.60
CA LYS A 152 5.90 -13.54 3.37
C LYS A 152 5.36 -12.21 2.84
N THR A 153 4.41 -12.29 1.93
CA THR A 153 3.57 -11.16 1.50
C THR A 153 2.12 -11.51 1.80
N ILE A 154 1.50 -10.72 2.67
CA ILE A 154 0.16 -10.98 3.20
C ILE A 154 -0.74 -9.84 2.73
N SER A 155 -1.72 -10.18 1.89
CA SER A 155 -2.82 -9.28 1.51
C SER A 155 -3.94 -9.32 2.55
N VAL A 156 -4.63 -8.20 2.73
CA VAL A 156 -5.85 -8.15 3.53
C VAL A 156 -6.98 -9.00 2.97
N GLU A 157 -6.94 -9.40 1.71
CA GLU A 157 -7.86 -10.38 1.09
C GLU A 157 -7.90 -11.69 1.89
N GLU A 158 -6.78 -12.09 2.52
CA GLU A 158 -6.71 -13.27 3.38
C GLU A 158 -7.70 -13.22 4.56
N ALA A 159 -8.07 -12.03 5.00
CA ALA A 159 -9.00 -11.80 6.10
C ALA A 159 -10.36 -11.26 5.64
N GLY A 160 -10.45 -10.73 4.41
CA GLY A 160 -11.63 -10.05 3.88
C GLY A 160 -11.94 -8.69 4.53
N TYR A 161 -10.94 -8.06 5.16
CA TYR A 161 -11.07 -6.77 5.84
C TYR A 161 -9.79 -5.95 5.67
N PHE A 162 -9.93 -4.66 5.37
CA PHE A 162 -8.81 -3.73 5.36
C PHE A 162 -8.28 -3.44 6.78
N LYS A 163 -7.01 -3.10 6.87
CA LYS A 163 -6.46 -2.50 8.10
C LYS A 163 -7.20 -1.18 8.39
N PRO A 164 -7.50 -0.87 9.66
CA PRO A 164 -7.02 -1.50 10.89
C PRO A 164 -7.97 -2.57 11.50
N HIS A 165 -8.80 -3.25 10.72
CA HIS A 165 -9.71 -4.25 11.27
C HIS A 165 -8.93 -5.40 11.94
N TRP A 166 -9.31 -5.78 13.18
CA TRP A 166 -8.59 -6.74 14.01
C TRP A 166 -8.40 -8.13 13.37
N LYS A 167 -9.38 -8.59 12.56
CA LYS A 167 -9.31 -9.89 11.85
C LYS A 167 -8.11 -9.97 10.91
N THR A 168 -7.71 -8.85 10.32
CA THR A 168 -6.55 -8.75 9.44
C THR A 168 -5.26 -9.11 10.19
N TYR A 169 -5.09 -8.56 11.39
CA TYR A 169 -3.92 -8.86 12.22
C TYR A 169 -3.95 -10.28 12.76
N ALA A 170 -5.11 -10.77 13.22
CA ALA A 170 -5.27 -12.15 13.69
C ALA A 170 -4.99 -13.18 12.56
N LYS A 171 -5.35 -12.86 11.31
CA LYS A 171 -5.02 -13.70 10.16
C LYS A 171 -3.52 -13.68 9.87
N ALA A 172 -2.88 -12.51 9.93
CA ALA A 172 -1.44 -12.36 9.74
C ALA A 172 -0.64 -13.15 10.79
N GLU A 173 -1.03 -13.09 12.07
CA GLU A 173 -0.41 -13.90 13.15
C GLU A 173 -0.41 -15.40 12.81
N LYS A 174 -1.55 -15.92 12.33
CA LYS A 174 -1.67 -17.34 11.94
C LYS A 174 -0.75 -17.68 10.77
N ILE A 175 -0.67 -16.81 9.75
CA ILE A 175 0.18 -17.02 8.57
C ILE A 175 1.65 -16.97 8.94
N LEU A 176 2.04 -16.10 9.85
CA LEU A 176 3.42 -15.97 10.34
C LEU A 176 3.80 -17.04 11.35
N GLY A 177 2.85 -17.83 11.85
CA GLY A 177 3.09 -18.85 12.86
C GLY A 177 3.52 -18.26 14.22
N GLN A 178 3.15 -17.01 14.49
CA GLN A 178 3.46 -16.30 15.74
C GLN A 178 2.20 -16.26 16.62
N LYS A 179 2.43 -16.19 17.94
CA LYS A 179 1.39 -16.00 18.95
C LYS A 179 1.69 -14.75 19.77
#